data_691df33f07c6c9bcc5ea09f2215a39e3
#
_entry.id   691df33f07c6c9bcc5ea09f2215a39e3
#
_cell.length_a   1.000
_cell.length_b   1.000
_cell.length_c   1.000
_cell.angle_alpha   90.00
_cell.angle_beta   90.00
_cell.angle_gamma   90.00
#
_symmetry.space_group_name_H-M   'P 1'
#
loop_
_entity.id
_entity.type
_entity.pdbx_description
1 polymer ?
#
loop_
_entity_poly.entity_id
_entity_poly.type
_entity_poly.pdbx_seq_one_letter_code
_entity_poly.pdbx_strand_id
1 'polypeptide(L)'
;TDCVIRSGLGDRLKTMENGIETCLYKDFDENGVEISGGEAQKLCLARAIYKGSPFIVLDEPTAALDPISEYDIYTKFNGIVGTRTAIYISHRLSSCRFCDEITVMDNGRIAERGSHDELLGNGGVYKELWTAQAEYYKDTAGELFA
;
A
#
# COMPACT_ATOMS: atom_id res chain seq x y z
N THR A 1 15.68 -9.83 8.56
CA THR A 1 15.99 -8.38 8.74
C THR A 1 15.79 -7.60 7.44
N ASP A 2 16.39 -7.98 6.30
CA ASP A 2 16.31 -7.23 5.03
C ASP A 2 14.86 -6.96 4.58
N CYS A 3 13.98 -7.95 4.61
CA CYS A 3 12.57 -7.78 4.24
C CYS A 3 11.84 -6.76 5.11
N VAL A 4 12.18 -6.66 6.40
CA VAL A 4 11.61 -5.69 7.34
C VAL A 4 12.08 -4.27 7.02
N ILE A 5 13.35 -4.11 6.64
CA ILE A 5 13.91 -2.82 6.20
C ILE A 5 13.22 -2.38 4.89
N ARG A 6 13.11 -3.29 3.92
CA ARG A 6 12.48 -3.01 2.61
C ARG A 6 11.00 -2.65 2.72
N SER A 7 10.30 -3.20 3.71
CA SER A 7 8.89 -2.84 3.98
C SER A 7 8.71 -1.49 4.68
N GLY A 8 9.79 -0.79 5.03
CA GLY A 8 9.74 0.51 5.70
C GLY A 8 9.63 0.44 7.23
N LEU A 9 10.02 -0.70 7.86
CA LEU A 9 10.08 -0.87 9.31
C LEU A 9 11.51 -0.81 9.87
N GLY A 10 12.50 -0.46 9.06
CA GLY A 10 13.90 -0.50 9.47
C GLY A 10 14.21 0.37 10.69
N ASP A 11 13.67 1.57 10.76
CA ASP A 11 13.93 2.48 11.88
C ASP A 11 13.22 2.01 13.16
N ARG A 12 12.00 1.51 13.02
CA ARG A 12 11.29 0.91 14.15
C ARG A 12 12.03 -0.30 14.71
N LEU A 13 12.57 -1.17 13.83
CA LEU A 13 13.36 -2.34 14.25
C LEU A 13 14.60 -1.95 15.06
N LYS A 14 15.26 -0.83 14.72
CA LYS A 14 16.43 -0.32 15.48
C LYS A 14 16.08 0.11 16.92
N THR A 15 14.84 0.49 17.17
CA THR A 15 14.36 0.90 18.51
C THR A 15 13.91 -0.28 19.36
N MET A 16 13.83 -1.48 18.81
CA MET A 16 13.44 -2.70 19.52
C MET A 16 14.67 -3.34 20.17
N GLU A 17 14.63 -3.55 21.48
CA GLU A 17 15.76 -4.05 22.27
C GLU A 17 16.28 -5.41 21.76
N ASN A 18 15.36 -6.32 21.41
CA ASN A 18 15.71 -7.64 20.88
C ASN A 18 15.66 -7.70 19.33
N GLY A 19 15.59 -6.54 18.66
CA GLY A 19 15.56 -6.48 17.21
C GLY A 19 14.47 -7.37 16.60
N ILE A 20 14.85 -8.26 15.67
CA ILE A 20 13.92 -9.15 14.96
C ILE A 20 13.30 -10.24 15.87
N GLU A 21 13.89 -10.51 17.02
CA GLU A 21 13.41 -11.49 18.01
C GLU A 21 12.45 -10.86 19.03
N THR A 22 12.13 -9.58 18.89
CA THR A 22 11.20 -8.88 19.76
C THR A 22 9.81 -9.48 19.64
N CYS A 23 9.22 -9.90 20.77
CA CYS A 23 7.83 -10.31 20.83
C CYS A 23 6.91 -9.13 20.54
N LEU A 24 5.92 -9.37 19.69
CA LEU A 24 4.89 -8.39 19.39
C LEU A 24 3.65 -8.69 20.24
N TYR A 25 3.05 -7.60 20.74
CA TYR A 25 1.91 -7.62 21.65
C TYR A 25 2.19 -8.30 23.01
N LYS A 26 1.43 -7.91 24.01
CA LYS A 26 1.59 -8.39 25.38
C LYS A 26 0.78 -9.64 25.71
N ASP A 27 0.11 -10.20 24.71
CA ASP A 27 -0.74 -11.39 24.92
C ASP A 27 0.06 -12.64 25.33
N PHE A 28 1.34 -12.72 24.94
CA PHE A 28 2.21 -13.85 25.19
C PHE A 28 3.50 -13.51 25.94
N ASP A 29 3.84 -12.22 26.03
CA ASP A 29 5.05 -11.74 26.71
C ASP A 29 4.78 -10.35 27.30
N GLU A 30 4.93 -10.18 28.62
CA GLU A 30 4.71 -8.90 29.31
C GLU A 30 5.62 -7.78 28.75
N ASN A 31 6.80 -8.15 28.21
CA ASN A 31 7.73 -7.24 27.54
C ASN A 31 7.43 -7.05 26.05
N GLY A 32 6.34 -7.63 25.56
CA GLY A 32 5.91 -7.50 24.17
C GLY A 32 5.68 -6.04 23.78
N VAL A 33 6.08 -5.69 22.55
CA VAL A 33 5.98 -4.32 22.02
C VAL A 33 4.70 -4.18 21.22
N GLU A 34 3.92 -3.14 21.56
CA GLU A 34 2.75 -2.77 20.76
C GLU A 34 3.19 -2.13 19.43
N ILE A 35 2.51 -2.50 18.35
CA ILE A 35 2.70 -1.93 17.02
C ILE A 35 1.41 -1.26 16.55
N SER A 36 1.56 -0.16 15.82
CA SER A 36 0.44 0.55 15.19
C SER A 36 -0.13 -0.25 14.01
N GLY A 37 -1.36 0.09 13.59
CA GLY A 37 -1.97 -0.53 12.40
C GLY A 37 -1.11 -0.37 11.14
N GLY A 38 -0.47 0.78 10.94
CA GLY A 38 0.46 1.02 9.84
C GLY A 38 1.73 0.17 9.94
N GLU A 39 2.28 -0.02 11.14
CA GLU A 39 3.42 -0.93 11.38
C GLU A 39 3.03 -2.39 11.11
N ALA A 40 1.82 -2.80 11.52
CA ALA A 40 1.29 -4.13 11.22
C ALA A 40 1.15 -4.38 9.70
N GLN A 41 0.66 -3.40 8.94
CA GLN A 41 0.61 -3.49 7.46
C GLN A 41 2.01 -3.62 6.85
N LYS A 42 2.97 -2.82 7.27
CA LYS A 42 4.37 -2.93 6.83
C LYS A 42 4.98 -4.29 7.18
N LEU A 43 4.61 -4.86 8.32
CA LEU A 43 5.06 -6.20 8.72
C LEU A 43 4.44 -7.29 7.82
N CYS A 44 3.16 -7.18 7.47
CA CYS A 44 2.52 -8.07 6.51
C CYS A 44 3.22 -8.02 5.14
N LEU A 45 3.59 -6.82 4.69
CA LEU A 45 4.39 -6.64 3.48
C LEU A 45 5.77 -7.31 3.58
N ALA A 46 6.47 -7.14 4.73
CA ALA A 46 7.74 -7.82 4.98
C ALA A 46 7.63 -9.35 4.89
N ARG A 47 6.54 -9.91 5.40
CA ARG A 47 6.25 -11.36 5.32
C ARG A 47 6.03 -11.82 3.87
N ALA A 48 5.30 -11.03 3.07
CA ALA A 48 5.09 -11.30 1.65
C ALA A 48 6.42 -11.28 0.86
N ILE A 49 7.29 -10.30 1.16
CA ILE A 49 8.64 -10.22 0.58
C ILE A 49 9.46 -11.45 0.97
N TYR A 50 9.47 -11.80 2.26
CA TYR A 50 10.24 -12.94 2.79
C TYR A 50 9.81 -14.27 2.18
N LYS A 51 8.52 -14.48 1.97
CA LYS A 51 7.97 -15.69 1.34
C LYS A 51 8.53 -15.93 -0.06
N GLY A 52 8.89 -14.86 -0.79
CA GLY A 52 9.54 -14.96 -2.10
C GLY A 52 8.69 -15.62 -3.20
N SER A 53 7.36 -15.62 -3.05
CA SER A 53 6.45 -16.18 -4.05
C SER A 53 6.59 -15.46 -5.39
N PRO A 54 6.48 -16.16 -6.54
CA PRO A 54 6.48 -15.53 -7.86
C PRO A 54 5.25 -14.65 -8.11
N PHE A 55 4.25 -14.76 -7.25
CA PHE A 55 2.99 -14.05 -7.30
C PHE A 55 2.68 -13.41 -5.94
N ILE A 56 2.28 -12.14 -5.93
CA ILE A 56 1.92 -11.38 -4.73
C ILE A 56 0.53 -10.78 -4.91
N VAL A 57 -0.33 -10.93 -3.90
CA VAL A 57 -1.60 -10.20 -3.81
C VAL A 57 -1.50 -9.22 -2.65
N LEU A 58 -1.77 -7.96 -2.92
CA LEU A 58 -1.78 -6.87 -1.96
C LEU A 58 -3.20 -6.28 -1.93
N ASP A 59 -3.90 -6.55 -0.84
CA ASP A 59 -5.25 -6.06 -0.60
C ASP A 59 -5.19 -4.89 0.38
N GLU A 60 -5.52 -3.69 -0.10
CA GLU A 60 -5.47 -2.42 0.65
C GLU A 60 -4.16 -2.23 1.47
N PRO A 61 -2.97 -2.44 0.86
CA PRO A 61 -1.72 -2.54 1.63
C PRO A 61 -1.28 -1.24 2.29
N THR A 62 -1.97 -0.13 2.04
CA THR A 62 -1.66 1.20 2.57
C THR A 62 -2.83 1.83 3.32
N ALA A 63 -3.92 1.09 3.58
CA ALA A 63 -5.14 1.64 4.17
C ALA A 63 -4.93 2.32 5.55
N ALA A 64 -4.02 1.80 6.37
CA ALA A 64 -3.69 2.34 7.69
C ALA A 64 -2.44 3.23 7.70
N LEU A 65 -1.94 3.66 6.53
CA LEU A 65 -0.77 4.52 6.42
C LEU A 65 -1.18 5.99 6.24
N ASP A 66 -0.38 6.88 6.81
CA ASP A 66 -0.40 8.28 6.49
C ASP A 66 0.08 8.53 5.04
N PRO A 67 -0.26 9.68 4.42
CA PRO A 67 0.07 9.96 3.02
C PRO A 67 1.57 9.90 2.68
N ILE A 68 2.45 10.26 3.64
CA ILE A 68 3.90 10.24 3.42
C ILE A 68 4.41 8.80 3.41
N SER A 69 4.00 8.01 4.40
CA SER A 69 4.32 6.57 4.47
C SER A 69 3.75 5.80 3.27
N GLU A 70 2.57 6.17 2.81
CA GLU A 70 1.95 5.61 1.61
C GLU A 70 2.81 5.89 0.37
N TYR A 71 3.19 7.15 0.13
CA TYR A 71 4.05 7.54 -0.98
C TYR A 71 5.40 6.80 -0.96
N ASP A 72 6.00 6.66 0.22
CA ASP A 72 7.26 5.92 0.40
C ASP A 72 7.14 4.43 0.01
N ILE A 73 6.01 3.81 0.32
CA ILE A 73 5.76 2.42 -0.09
C ILE A 73 5.62 2.33 -1.60
N TYR A 74 4.87 3.24 -2.24
CA TYR A 74 4.68 3.20 -3.69
C TYR A 74 5.97 3.44 -4.46
N THR A 75 6.81 4.38 -4.04
CA THR A 75 8.10 4.63 -4.69
C THR A 75 9.04 3.43 -4.61
N LYS A 76 8.90 2.61 -3.57
CA LYS A 76 9.68 1.38 -3.37
C LYS A 76 9.01 0.14 -3.98
N PHE A 77 7.75 0.28 -4.43
CA PHE A 77 6.92 -0.86 -4.82
C PHE A 77 7.56 -1.71 -5.93
N ASN A 78 8.11 -1.07 -6.96
CA ASN A 78 8.83 -1.77 -8.04
C ASN A 78 10.02 -2.57 -7.52
N GLY A 79 10.75 -2.04 -6.54
CA GLY A 79 11.84 -2.77 -5.87
C GLY A 79 11.36 -3.91 -4.97
N ILE A 80 10.15 -3.80 -4.41
CA ILE A 80 9.52 -4.84 -3.58
C ILE A 80 9.00 -5.97 -4.47
N VAL A 81 8.30 -5.63 -5.53
CA VAL A 81 7.72 -6.60 -6.49
C VAL A 81 8.82 -7.25 -7.32
N GLY A 82 9.79 -6.46 -7.81
CA GLY A 82 10.86 -6.94 -8.68
C GLY A 82 10.29 -7.49 -10.00
N THR A 83 10.66 -8.72 -10.35
CA THR A 83 10.19 -9.41 -11.56
C THR A 83 8.94 -10.26 -11.35
N ARG A 84 8.31 -10.15 -10.18
CA ARG A 84 7.13 -10.96 -9.82
C ARG A 84 5.85 -10.35 -10.37
N THR A 85 4.84 -11.17 -10.59
CA THR A 85 3.49 -10.70 -10.86
C THR A 85 2.85 -10.24 -9.56
N ALA A 86 2.29 -9.03 -9.55
CA ALA A 86 1.56 -8.49 -8.42
C ALA A 86 0.13 -8.14 -8.81
N ILE A 87 -0.82 -8.49 -7.96
CA ILE A 87 -2.18 -7.96 -7.99
C ILE A 87 -2.30 -6.98 -6.82
N TYR A 88 -2.69 -5.77 -7.15
CA TYR A 88 -2.91 -4.70 -6.20
C TYR A 88 -4.40 -4.35 -6.18
N ILE A 89 -5.04 -4.47 -5.01
CA ILE A 89 -6.45 -4.11 -4.81
C ILE A 89 -6.47 -2.84 -3.97
N SER A 90 -7.11 -1.79 -4.47
CA SER A 90 -7.24 -0.52 -3.77
C SER A 90 -8.46 0.27 -4.20
N HIS A 91 -9.02 1.03 -3.27
CA HIS A 91 -9.97 2.10 -3.54
C HIS A 91 -9.29 3.47 -3.67
N ARG A 92 -7.97 3.56 -3.43
CA ARG A 92 -7.16 4.78 -3.60
C ARG A 92 -6.56 4.80 -4.99
N LEU A 93 -7.14 5.58 -5.89
CA LEU A 93 -6.74 5.61 -7.30
C LEU A 93 -5.34 6.17 -7.52
N SER A 94 -4.85 7.04 -6.62
CA SER A 94 -3.47 7.55 -6.66
C SER A 94 -2.43 6.44 -6.74
N SER A 95 -2.72 5.28 -6.13
CA SER A 95 -1.86 4.11 -6.15
C SER A 95 -1.90 3.32 -7.46
N CYS A 96 -3.01 3.41 -8.20
CA CYS A 96 -3.19 2.67 -9.44
C CYS A 96 -2.24 3.13 -10.57
N ARG A 97 -1.73 4.38 -10.49
CA ARG A 97 -0.77 4.94 -11.47
C ARG A 97 0.52 4.13 -11.60
N PHE A 98 0.88 3.35 -10.58
CA PHE A 98 2.10 2.54 -10.56
C PHE A 98 1.90 1.15 -11.13
N CYS A 99 0.66 0.80 -11.52
CA CYS A 99 0.33 -0.48 -12.11
C CYS A 99 0.49 -0.44 -13.64
N ASP A 100 0.99 -1.55 -14.21
CA ASP A 100 1.10 -1.69 -15.67
C ASP A 100 -0.29 -1.77 -16.33
N GLU A 101 -1.25 -2.37 -15.62
CA GLU A 101 -2.63 -2.55 -16.07
C GLU A 101 -3.59 -2.38 -14.90
N ILE A 102 -4.71 -1.72 -15.15
CA ILE A 102 -5.79 -1.47 -14.20
C ILE A 102 -7.04 -2.20 -14.70
N THR A 103 -7.70 -2.92 -13.81
CA THR A 103 -9.01 -3.54 -14.04
C THR A 103 -10.03 -2.87 -13.12
N VAL A 104 -10.99 -2.17 -13.70
CA VAL A 104 -12.09 -1.53 -12.96
C VAL A 104 -13.23 -2.52 -12.83
N MET A 105 -13.64 -2.77 -11.58
CA MET A 105 -14.76 -3.66 -11.26
C MET A 105 -15.99 -2.83 -10.91
N ASP A 106 -17.12 -3.15 -11.52
CA ASP A 106 -18.42 -2.59 -11.20
C ASP A 106 -19.49 -3.69 -11.16
N ASN A 107 -20.30 -3.71 -10.10
CA ASN A 107 -21.36 -4.70 -9.89
C ASN A 107 -20.94 -6.18 -10.17
N GLY A 108 -19.72 -6.55 -9.73
CA GLY A 108 -19.16 -7.89 -9.87
C GLY A 108 -18.71 -8.24 -11.30
N ARG A 109 -18.58 -7.26 -12.17
CA ARG A 109 -18.11 -7.43 -13.55
C ARG A 109 -16.94 -6.49 -13.83
N ILE A 110 -16.11 -6.86 -14.81
CA ILE A 110 -15.09 -5.97 -15.34
C ILE A 110 -15.78 -4.92 -16.20
N ALA A 111 -15.73 -3.65 -15.76
CA ALA A 111 -16.27 -2.52 -16.49
C ALA A 111 -15.27 -1.97 -17.50
N GLU A 112 -14.00 -1.83 -17.08
CA GLU A 112 -12.93 -1.27 -17.90
C GLU A 112 -11.61 -1.98 -17.62
N ARG A 113 -10.69 -1.94 -18.58
CA ARG A 113 -9.35 -2.48 -18.46
C ARG A 113 -8.39 -1.70 -19.34
N GLY A 114 -7.22 -1.33 -18.81
CA GLY A 114 -6.20 -0.59 -19.54
C GLY A 114 -5.16 0.02 -18.61
N SER A 115 -4.23 0.78 -19.15
CA SER A 115 -3.31 1.61 -18.38
C SER A 115 -4.03 2.83 -17.80
N HIS A 116 -3.37 3.51 -16.85
CA HIS A 116 -3.87 4.75 -16.27
C HIS A 116 -4.24 5.79 -17.33
N ASP A 117 -3.33 6.03 -18.27
CA ASP A 117 -3.52 7.07 -19.29
C ASP A 117 -4.63 6.71 -20.29
N GLU A 118 -4.73 5.43 -20.69
CA GLU A 118 -5.80 4.96 -21.56
C GLU A 118 -7.17 5.13 -20.89
N LEU A 119 -7.32 4.71 -19.63
CA LEU A 119 -8.59 4.81 -18.91
C LEU A 119 -9.00 6.26 -18.65
N LEU A 120 -8.07 7.14 -18.36
CA LEU A 120 -8.36 8.59 -18.30
C LEU A 120 -8.82 9.17 -19.64
N GLY A 121 -8.19 8.72 -20.73
CA GLY A 121 -8.52 9.14 -22.10
C GLY A 121 -9.90 8.68 -22.54
N ASN A 122 -10.30 7.46 -22.14
CA ASN A 122 -11.58 6.87 -22.52
C ASN A 122 -12.80 7.57 -21.91
N GLY A 123 -12.64 8.27 -20.79
CA GLY A 123 -13.74 9.05 -20.18
C GLY A 123 -14.81 8.23 -19.48
N GLY A 124 -14.51 6.99 -19.11
CA GLY A 124 -15.46 6.09 -18.45
C GLY A 124 -15.44 6.15 -16.92
N VAL A 125 -15.84 5.05 -16.28
CA VAL A 125 -15.98 4.91 -14.81
C VAL A 125 -14.68 5.24 -14.08
N TYR A 126 -13.54 4.81 -14.62
CA TYR A 126 -12.24 5.12 -14.03
C TYR A 126 -11.99 6.62 -13.94
N LYS A 127 -12.26 7.35 -15.02
CA LYS A 127 -12.08 8.81 -15.05
C LYS A 127 -13.02 9.53 -14.09
N GLU A 128 -14.27 9.09 -14.00
CA GLU A 128 -15.24 9.66 -13.05
C GLU A 128 -14.75 9.50 -11.61
N LEU A 129 -14.33 8.30 -11.23
CA LEU A 129 -13.79 7.99 -9.91
C LEU A 129 -12.51 8.78 -9.62
N TRP A 130 -11.60 8.86 -10.61
CA TRP A 130 -10.35 9.64 -10.50
C TRP A 130 -10.63 11.12 -10.24
N THR A 131 -11.55 11.71 -11.01
CA THR A 131 -11.89 13.13 -10.88
C THR A 131 -12.52 13.41 -9.52
N ALA A 132 -13.48 12.60 -9.10
CA ALA A 132 -14.14 12.75 -7.80
C ALA A 132 -13.15 12.65 -6.63
N GLN A 133 -12.21 11.70 -6.72
CA GLN A 133 -11.19 11.55 -5.67
C GLN A 133 -10.20 12.71 -5.65
N ALA A 134 -9.81 13.23 -6.82
CA ALA A 134 -8.92 14.37 -6.93
C ALA A 134 -9.54 15.66 -6.42
N GLU A 135 -10.84 15.88 -6.64
CA GLU A 135 -11.61 17.03 -6.10
C GLU A 135 -11.67 16.96 -4.58
N TYR A 136 -12.03 15.80 -4.03
CA TYR A 136 -12.05 15.57 -2.57
C TYR A 136 -10.75 15.94 -1.88
N TYR A 137 -9.61 15.57 -2.45
CA TYR A 137 -8.30 15.92 -1.89
C TYR A 137 -7.94 17.39 -2.02
N LYS A 138 -8.42 18.09 -3.06
CA LYS A 138 -8.21 19.54 -3.20
C LYS A 138 -8.98 20.34 -2.17
N ASP A 139 -10.24 19.98 -1.94
CA ASP A 139 -11.11 20.66 -0.98
C ASP A 139 -10.59 20.46 0.45
N THR A 140 -10.20 19.25 0.80
CA THR A 140 -9.63 18.93 2.12
C THR A 140 -8.28 19.63 2.36
N ALA A 141 -7.44 19.78 1.32
CA ALA A 141 -6.19 20.52 1.42
C ALA A 141 -6.41 22.04 1.57
N GLY A 142 -7.45 22.58 0.93
CA GLY A 142 -7.83 24.00 1.06
C GLY A 142 -8.31 24.37 2.46
N GLU A 143 -9.03 23.49 3.14
CA GLU A 143 -9.52 23.69 4.52
C GLU A 143 -8.39 23.60 5.57
N LEU A 144 -7.31 22.87 5.31
CA LEU A 144 -6.18 22.72 6.23
C LEU A 144 -5.22 23.93 6.23
N PHE A 145 -5.32 24.81 5.23
CA PHE A 145 -4.44 25.99 5.08
C PHE A 145 -5.24 27.31 5.12
N ALA A 146 -6.52 27.30 5.48
CA ALA A 146 -7.37 28.46 5.73
C ALA A 146 -7.51 28.71 7.23
#